data_5f1216e06d585d83bfb69bee45fb0ee7
#
_entry.id   5f1216e06d585d83bfb69bee45fb0ee7
#
_cell.length_a   1.000
_cell.length_b   1.000
_cell.length_c   1.000
_cell.angle_alpha   90.00
_cell.angle_beta   90.00
_cell.angle_gamma   90.00
#
_symmetry.space_group_name_H-M   'P 1'
#
loop_
_entity.id
_entity.type
_entity.pdbx_description
1 polymer ?
#
loop_
_entity_poly.entity_id
_entity_poly.type
_entity_poly.pdbx_seq_one_letter_code
_entity_poly.pdbx_strand_id
1 'polypeptide(L)'
;MIRELKAEHPDVDYFDDTDLVESMQDIYREKKIPFVVIIDEWDCIFREYKEDREAQEKYLDFLRDLLKDKGYIHLAYMTGILPIKKYGTHSALNMFDEFSMISPGPLASYVGFTEEEVAGLCRRYKVDMSEVKSWYDGYSFEKE
;
A
#
# COMPACT_ATOMS: atom_id res chain seq x y z
N MET A 1 -14.27 7.73 6.94
CA MET A 1 -14.05 7.88 5.47
C MET A 1 -15.25 8.49 4.74
N ILE A 2 -16.40 7.79 4.55
CA ILE A 2 -17.53 8.35 3.74
C ILE A 2 -17.98 9.72 4.25
N ARG A 3 -18.14 9.88 5.56
CA ARG A 3 -18.53 11.17 6.17
C ARG A 3 -17.53 12.31 5.87
N GLU A 4 -16.25 12.00 5.79
CA GLU A 4 -15.19 12.97 5.49
C GLU A 4 -15.22 13.34 4.00
N LEU A 5 -15.34 12.34 3.11
CA LEU A 5 -15.51 12.58 1.68
C LEU A 5 -16.69 13.50 1.40
N LYS A 6 -17.84 13.25 2.04
CA LYS A 6 -19.02 14.11 1.91
C LYS A 6 -18.83 15.50 2.47
N ALA A 7 -18.06 15.64 3.55
CA ALA A 7 -17.75 16.95 4.11
C ALA A 7 -16.82 17.78 3.23
N GLU A 8 -15.89 17.11 2.52
CA GLU A 8 -14.99 17.76 1.57
C GLU A 8 -15.65 18.07 0.21
N HIS A 9 -16.65 17.26 -0.17
CA HIS A 9 -17.35 17.39 -1.43
C HIS A 9 -18.88 17.49 -1.24
N PRO A 10 -19.36 18.53 -0.54
CA PRO A 10 -20.79 18.65 -0.17
C PRO A 10 -21.72 18.96 -1.35
N ASP A 11 -21.17 19.34 -2.49
CA ASP A 11 -21.85 19.72 -3.71
C ASP A 11 -21.98 18.57 -4.72
N VAL A 12 -21.50 17.37 -4.38
CA VAL A 12 -21.64 16.16 -5.20
C VAL A 12 -22.99 15.49 -4.92
N ASP A 13 -23.66 15.09 -6.00
CA ASP A 13 -24.89 14.30 -5.92
C ASP A 13 -24.54 12.82 -5.77
N TYR A 14 -24.69 12.30 -4.55
CA TYR A 14 -24.34 10.93 -4.21
C TYR A 14 -25.51 9.99 -4.50
N PHE A 15 -25.28 8.97 -5.32
CA PHE A 15 -26.27 7.92 -5.61
C PHE A 15 -26.56 7.05 -4.38
N ASP A 16 -25.48 6.57 -3.73
CA ASP A 16 -25.55 5.87 -2.45
C ASP A 16 -24.51 6.46 -1.48
N ASP A 17 -25.00 7.25 -0.56
CA ASP A 17 -24.17 7.96 0.43
C ASP A 17 -23.73 7.09 1.61
N THR A 18 -24.05 5.81 1.59
CA THR A 18 -23.64 4.80 2.57
C THR A 18 -22.59 3.84 2.00
N ASP A 19 -22.38 3.81 0.70
CA ASP A 19 -21.38 3.01 0.01
C ASP A 19 -20.12 3.84 -0.30
N LEU A 20 -18.97 3.32 0.08
CA LEU A 20 -17.67 4.00 -0.14
C LEU A 20 -17.28 4.02 -1.62
N VAL A 21 -17.46 2.88 -2.30
CA VAL A 21 -17.07 2.72 -3.70
C VAL A 21 -17.92 3.64 -4.58
N GLU A 22 -19.22 3.66 -4.37
CA GLU A 22 -20.14 4.55 -5.08
C GLU A 22 -19.84 6.01 -4.77
N SER A 23 -19.60 6.37 -3.49
CA SER A 23 -19.25 7.75 -3.12
C SER A 23 -17.98 8.24 -3.81
N MET A 24 -16.93 7.41 -3.89
CA MET A 24 -15.68 7.75 -4.60
C MET A 24 -15.91 7.88 -6.11
N GLN A 25 -16.74 7.02 -6.68
CA GLN A 25 -17.10 7.05 -8.09
C GLN A 25 -17.88 8.32 -8.45
N ASP A 26 -18.82 8.74 -7.61
CA ASP A 26 -19.62 9.95 -7.80
C ASP A 26 -18.74 11.22 -7.76
N ILE A 27 -17.84 11.31 -6.78
CA ILE A 27 -16.86 12.40 -6.70
C ILE A 27 -16.00 12.45 -7.98
N TYR A 28 -15.48 11.31 -8.41
CA TYR A 28 -14.68 11.25 -9.62
C TYR A 28 -15.48 11.59 -10.89
N ARG A 29 -16.72 11.14 -10.97
CA ARG A 29 -17.61 11.43 -12.11
C ARG A 29 -17.82 12.93 -12.26
N GLU A 30 -18.05 13.65 -11.15
CA GLU A 30 -18.37 15.08 -11.19
C GLU A 30 -17.14 15.99 -11.15
N LYS A 31 -16.16 15.66 -10.30
CA LYS A 31 -14.99 16.52 -10.05
C LYS A 31 -13.77 16.16 -10.88
N LYS A 32 -13.72 14.94 -11.44
CA LYS A 32 -12.53 14.40 -12.11
C LYS A 32 -11.28 14.34 -11.21
N ILE A 33 -11.49 14.24 -9.91
CA ILE A 33 -10.41 14.10 -8.92
C ILE A 33 -10.17 12.62 -8.67
N PRO A 34 -9.02 12.07 -9.10
CA PRO A 34 -8.68 10.69 -8.81
C PRO A 34 -8.15 10.55 -7.38
N PHE A 35 -8.24 9.32 -6.86
CA PHE A 35 -7.81 8.99 -5.51
C PHE A 35 -6.47 8.26 -5.48
N VAL A 36 -5.67 8.56 -4.47
CA VAL A 36 -4.56 7.73 -4.01
C VAL A 36 -5.05 6.96 -2.79
N VAL A 37 -5.04 5.64 -2.87
CA VAL A 37 -5.48 4.76 -1.79
C VAL A 37 -4.25 4.13 -1.15
N ILE A 38 -4.11 4.32 0.16
CA ILE A 38 -3.03 3.75 0.96
C ILE A 38 -3.67 2.82 2.00
N ILE A 39 -3.27 1.54 1.98
CA ILE A 39 -3.74 0.53 2.92
C ILE A 39 -2.52 -0.05 3.63
N ASP A 40 -2.40 0.27 4.89
CA ASP A 40 -1.35 -0.30 5.75
C ASP A 40 -1.84 -1.59 6.38
N GLU A 41 -0.96 -2.59 6.45
CA GLU A 41 -1.26 -3.93 6.99
C GLU A 41 -2.52 -4.57 6.36
N TRP A 42 -2.60 -4.56 5.01
CA TRP A 42 -3.73 -5.15 4.28
C TRP A 42 -4.07 -6.57 4.74
N ASP A 43 -3.09 -7.29 5.24
CA ASP A 43 -3.18 -8.70 5.63
C ASP A 43 -3.59 -8.93 7.08
N CYS A 44 -3.91 -7.89 7.84
CA CYS A 44 -4.24 -7.99 9.27
C CYS A 44 -5.37 -9.00 9.53
N ILE A 45 -6.41 -9.02 8.67
CA ILE A 45 -7.54 -9.95 8.84
C ILE A 45 -7.11 -11.41 8.72
N PHE A 46 -6.11 -11.73 7.88
CA PHE A 46 -5.58 -13.09 7.71
C PHE A 46 -4.69 -13.52 8.87
N ARG A 47 -4.07 -12.56 9.56
CA ARG A 47 -3.20 -12.82 10.70
C ARG A 47 -3.98 -12.93 12.00
N GLU A 48 -5.01 -12.10 12.18
CA GLU A 48 -5.77 -12.01 13.42
C GLU A 48 -6.99 -12.93 13.43
N TYR A 49 -7.68 -13.06 12.28
CA TYR A 49 -8.90 -13.87 12.14
C TYR A 49 -8.69 -15.05 11.22
N LYS A 50 -7.71 -15.92 11.57
CA LYS A 50 -7.22 -17.02 10.72
C LYS A 50 -8.30 -18.02 10.33
N GLU A 51 -9.26 -18.25 11.21
CA GLU A 51 -10.32 -19.25 11.01
C GLU A 51 -11.58 -18.68 10.38
N ASP A 52 -11.71 -17.36 10.33
CA ASP A 52 -12.88 -16.67 9.75
C ASP A 52 -12.73 -16.48 8.23
N ARG A 53 -12.93 -17.57 7.51
CA ARG A 53 -12.82 -17.56 6.05
C ARG A 53 -13.84 -16.67 5.38
N GLU A 54 -15.05 -16.58 5.94
CA GLU A 54 -16.11 -15.74 5.38
C GLU A 54 -15.73 -14.25 5.46
N ALA A 55 -15.19 -13.81 6.59
CA ALA A 55 -14.70 -12.44 6.73
C ALA A 55 -13.52 -12.16 5.79
N GLN A 56 -12.61 -13.13 5.63
CA GLN A 56 -11.47 -13.00 4.69
C GLN A 56 -11.94 -12.88 3.24
N GLU A 57 -12.90 -13.68 2.80
CA GLU A 57 -13.47 -13.61 1.46
C GLU A 57 -14.20 -12.28 1.22
N LYS A 58 -15.05 -11.85 2.15
CA LYS A 58 -15.73 -10.54 2.06
C LYS A 58 -14.74 -9.37 1.98
N TYR A 59 -13.65 -9.45 2.71
CA TYR A 59 -12.61 -8.42 2.67
C TYR A 59 -11.88 -8.39 1.32
N LEU A 60 -11.54 -9.55 0.76
CA LEU A 60 -10.94 -9.62 -0.59
C LEU A 60 -11.91 -9.11 -1.67
N ASP A 61 -13.18 -9.44 -1.55
CA ASP A 61 -14.21 -8.93 -2.46
C ASP A 61 -14.33 -7.41 -2.36
N PHE A 62 -14.33 -6.87 -1.13
CA PHE A 62 -14.31 -5.43 -0.90
C PHE A 62 -13.09 -4.75 -1.53
N LEU A 63 -11.88 -5.29 -1.32
CA LEU A 63 -10.66 -4.74 -1.93
C LEU A 63 -10.71 -4.79 -3.46
N ARG A 64 -11.24 -5.87 -4.03
CA ARG A 64 -11.45 -5.97 -5.47
C ARG A 64 -12.40 -4.88 -5.96
N ASP A 65 -13.54 -4.75 -5.31
CA ASP A 65 -14.57 -3.78 -5.72
C ASP A 65 -14.11 -2.34 -5.53
N LEU A 66 -13.27 -2.08 -4.54
CA LEU A 66 -12.70 -0.76 -4.30
C LEU A 66 -11.63 -0.37 -5.34
N LEU A 67 -10.79 -1.33 -5.76
CA LEU A 67 -9.54 -1.00 -6.45
C LEU A 67 -9.49 -1.47 -7.91
N LYS A 68 -10.12 -2.62 -8.23
CA LYS A 68 -9.92 -3.24 -9.53
C LYS A 68 -10.71 -2.55 -10.63
N ASP A 69 -10.02 -2.18 -11.71
CA ASP A 69 -10.58 -1.58 -12.92
C ASP A 69 -11.40 -0.30 -12.64
N LYS A 70 -11.05 0.44 -11.60
CA LYS A 70 -11.72 1.68 -11.20
C LYS A 70 -11.04 2.90 -11.77
N GLY A 71 -11.76 3.67 -12.60
CA GLY A 71 -11.24 4.88 -13.22
C GLY A 71 -10.90 6.00 -12.23
N TYR A 72 -11.42 5.95 -11.02
CA TYR A 72 -11.12 6.92 -9.96
C TYR A 72 -9.83 6.62 -9.20
N ILE A 73 -9.21 5.46 -9.39
CA ILE A 73 -7.93 5.13 -8.74
C ILE A 73 -6.76 5.68 -9.58
N HIS A 74 -5.98 6.57 -8.99
CA HIS A 74 -4.71 7.03 -9.57
C HIS A 74 -3.55 6.13 -9.15
N LEU A 75 -3.52 5.75 -7.87
CA LEU A 75 -2.53 4.86 -7.28
C LEU A 75 -3.17 4.10 -6.12
N ALA A 76 -2.88 2.82 -6.01
CA ALA A 76 -3.13 2.05 -4.81
C ALA A 76 -1.81 1.50 -4.27
N TYR A 77 -1.50 1.82 -3.00
CA TYR A 77 -0.31 1.37 -2.31
C TYR A 77 -0.71 0.57 -1.07
N MET A 78 -0.25 -0.67 -0.98
CA MET A 78 -0.57 -1.53 0.16
C MET A 78 0.71 -2.07 0.79
N THR A 79 0.73 -2.09 2.12
CA THR A 79 1.79 -2.74 2.90
C THR A 79 1.24 -3.94 3.65
N GLY A 80 2.08 -4.93 3.90
CA GLY A 80 1.72 -6.12 4.66
C GLY A 80 2.89 -7.07 4.84
N ILE A 81 2.70 -8.08 5.65
CA ILE A 81 3.69 -9.13 5.92
C ILE A 81 3.48 -10.33 4.97
N LEU A 82 2.22 -10.62 4.65
CA LEU A 82 1.87 -11.76 3.82
C LEU A 82 1.88 -11.37 2.34
N PRO A 83 2.44 -12.24 1.46
CA PRO A 83 2.43 -11.97 0.03
C PRO A 83 1.00 -12.05 -0.51
N ILE A 84 0.61 -11.04 -1.28
CA ILE A 84 -0.75 -10.92 -1.82
C ILE A 84 -1.10 -12.07 -2.77
N LYS A 85 -0.11 -12.57 -3.54
CA LYS A 85 -0.28 -13.66 -4.50
C LYS A 85 -0.68 -14.98 -3.86
N LYS A 86 -0.39 -15.18 -2.57
CA LYS A 86 -0.72 -16.41 -1.86
C LYS A 86 -2.20 -16.48 -1.46
N TYR A 87 -2.80 -15.34 -1.17
CA TYR A 87 -4.17 -15.23 -0.65
C TYR A 87 -5.18 -14.81 -1.71
N GLY A 88 -4.73 -14.17 -2.77
CA GLY A 88 -5.55 -13.82 -3.92
C GLY A 88 -5.79 -15.00 -4.87
N THR A 89 -6.30 -16.14 -4.36
CA THR A 89 -6.51 -17.39 -5.11
C THR A 89 -7.46 -17.24 -6.30
N HIS A 90 -8.16 -16.15 -6.43
CA HIS A 90 -9.12 -15.90 -7.51
C HIS A 90 -8.94 -14.51 -8.12
N SER A 91 -7.87 -14.26 -8.86
CA SER A 91 -7.70 -13.05 -9.72
C SER A 91 -8.16 -11.70 -9.11
N ALA A 92 -8.56 -11.68 -7.84
CA ALA A 92 -9.15 -10.52 -7.19
C ALA A 92 -8.14 -9.37 -7.06
N LEU A 93 -6.89 -9.68 -6.75
CA LEU A 93 -5.84 -8.70 -6.48
C LEU A 93 -4.59 -8.89 -7.39
N ASN A 94 -4.80 -9.37 -8.61
CA ASN A 94 -3.71 -9.58 -9.58
C ASN A 94 -3.22 -8.29 -10.27
N MET A 95 -3.77 -7.15 -9.92
CA MET A 95 -3.42 -5.84 -10.47
C MET A 95 -2.25 -5.17 -9.75
N PHE A 96 -1.69 -5.78 -8.70
CA PHE A 96 -0.56 -5.22 -7.96
C PHE A 96 0.77 -5.79 -8.42
N ASP A 97 1.76 -4.90 -8.55
CA ASP A 97 3.17 -5.27 -8.52
C ASP A 97 3.58 -5.48 -7.08
N GLU A 98 4.21 -6.62 -6.79
CA GLU A 98 4.60 -6.99 -5.44
C GLU A 98 6.11 -6.84 -5.27
N PHE A 99 6.49 -6.08 -4.25
CA PHE A 99 7.88 -5.87 -3.84
C PHE A 99 8.09 -6.41 -2.44
N SER A 100 9.25 -6.94 -2.16
CA SER A 100 9.60 -7.46 -0.84
C SER A 100 11.04 -7.08 -0.47
N MET A 101 11.40 -7.32 0.79
CA MET A 101 12.79 -7.11 1.23
C MET A 101 13.80 -8.03 0.52
N ILE A 102 13.35 -9.15 -0.05
CA ILE A 102 14.19 -10.07 -0.81
C ILE A 102 14.24 -9.67 -2.30
N SER A 103 13.18 -9.05 -2.79
CA SER A 103 13.05 -8.60 -4.18
C SER A 103 12.45 -7.19 -4.20
N PRO A 104 13.22 -6.17 -3.82
CA PRO A 104 12.74 -4.80 -3.73
C PRO A 104 12.60 -4.10 -5.09
N GLY A 105 13.23 -4.63 -6.14
CA GLY A 105 13.22 -4.04 -7.47
C GLY A 105 13.59 -2.56 -7.46
N PRO A 106 12.84 -1.69 -8.16
CA PRO A 106 13.12 -0.26 -8.22
C PRO A 106 12.97 0.46 -6.88
N LEU A 107 12.39 -0.19 -5.87
CA LEU A 107 12.20 0.40 -4.54
C LEU A 107 13.38 0.19 -3.59
N ALA A 108 14.42 -0.54 -4.01
CA ALA A 108 15.59 -0.87 -3.17
C ALA A 108 16.25 0.36 -2.52
N SER A 109 16.35 1.47 -3.25
CA SER A 109 16.96 2.71 -2.75
C SER A 109 16.06 3.53 -1.81
N TYR A 110 14.79 3.15 -1.67
CA TYR A 110 13.81 3.86 -0.82
C TYR A 110 13.51 3.15 0.49
N VAL A 111 14.12 1.97 0.70
CA VAL A 111 13.89 1.16 1.91
C VAL A 111 15.19 1.09 2.70
N GLY A 112 15.17 1.62 3.94
CA GLY A 112 16.37 1.72 4.78
C GLY A 112 17.24 2.91 4.40
N PHE A 113 18.55 2.74 4.54
CA PHE A 113 19.55 3.74 4.22
C PHE A 113 20.55 3.19 3.21
N THR A 114 20.84 3.96 2.19
CA THR A 114 21.93 3.67 1.26
C THR A 114 23.30 3.92 1.91
N GLU A 115 24.33 3.29 1.38
CA GLU A 115 25.70 3.51 1.87
C GLU A 115 26.12 4.98 1.78
N GLU A 116 25.70 5.70 0.74
CA GLU A 116 25.99 7.12 0.56
C GLU A 116 25.31 7.99 1.63
N GLU A 117 24.06 7.71 1.96
CA GLU A 117 23.31 8.40 3.02
C GLU A 117 23.97 8.17 4.38
N VAL A 118 24.32 6.92 4.70
CA VAL A 118 25.04 6.58 5.94
C VAL A 118 26.39 7.28 6.00
N ALA A 119 27.16 7.28 4.91
CA ALA A 119 28.42 8.01 4.85
C ALA A 119 28.25 9.52 5.06
N GLY A 120 27.13 10.09 4.55
CA GLY A 120 26.75 11.48 4.82
C GLY A 120 26.48 11.74 6.30
N LEU A 121 25.74 10.85 6.95
CA LEU A 121 25.48 10.92 8.39
C LEU A 121 26.76 10.76 9.22
N CYS A 122 27.62 9.80 8.88
CA CYS A 122 28.90 9.60 9.54
C CYS A 122 29.77 10.85 9.49
N ARG A 123 29.89 11.49 8.33
CA ARG A 123 30.63 12.77 8.20
C ARG A 123 30.00 13.87 9.07
N ARG A 124 28.70 13.99 9.07
CA ARG A 124 27.97 15.02 9.82
C ARG A 124 28.14 14.87 11.33
N TYR A 125 28.07 13.65 11.83
CA TYR A 125 28.14 13.35 13.27
C TYR A 125 29.52 12.92 13.75
N LYS A 126 30.52 12.90 12.86
CA LYS A 126 31.92 12.51 13.14
C LYS A 126 32.02 11.10 13.74
N VAL A 127 31.25 10.17 13.18
CA VAL A 127 31.25 8.74 13.53
C VAL A 127 32.05 7.99 12.46
N ASP A 128 32.76 6.95 12.87
CA ASP A 128 33.52 6.12 11.94
C ASP A 128 32.64 5.20 11.15
N MET A 129 32.74 5.22 9.81
CA MET A 129 31.94 4.43 8.92
C MET A 129 32.15 2.92 9.11
N SER A 130 33.36 2.50 9.44
CA SER A 130 33.68 1.08 9.65
C SER A 130 33.02 0.53 10.92
N GLU A 131 32.94 1.37 11.94
CA GLU A 131 32.21 1.03 13.16
C GLU A 131 30.72 0.91 12.90
N VAL A 132 30.12 1.84 12.18
CA VAL A 132 28.69 1.79 11.80
C VAL A 132 28.39 0.54 10.97
N LYS A 133 29.22 0.23 9.97
CA LYS A 133 29.08 -1.00 9.18
C LYS A 133 29.14 -2.27 10.04
N SER A 134 30.00 -2.33 11.01
CA SER A 134 30.13 -3.51 11.88
C SER A 134 28.85 -3.80 12.70
N TRP A 135 28.05 -2.78 12.95
CA TRP A 135 26.80 -2.88 13.73
C TRP A 135 25.55 -3.07 12.88
N TYR A 136 25.49 -2.43 11.72
CA TYR A 136 24.24 -2.24 10.97
C TYR A 136 24.27 -2.78 9.54
N ASP A 137 25.42 -3.14 9.01
CA ASP A 137 25.53 -3.69 7.66
C ASP A 137 25.10 -5.17 7.66
N GLY A 138 24.18 -5.52 6.78
CA GLY A 138 23.67 -6.89 6.73
C GLY A 138 22.73 -7.18 5.56
N TYR A 139 22.40 -6.20 4.74
CA TYR A 139 21.51 -6.39 3.60
C TYR A 139 22.22 -6.01 2.30
N SER A 140 22.34 -6.99 1.40
CA SER A 140 22.73 -6.73 0.02
C SER A 140 21.53 -6.99 -0.88
N PHE A 141 21.10 -5.99 -1.60
CA PHE A 141 20.16 -6.15 -2.69
C PHE A 141 20.96 -6.33 -3.98
N GLU A 142 20.86 -7.50 -4.60
CA GLU A 142 21.46 -7.71 -5.92
C GLU A 142 20.79 -6.74 -6.90
N LYS A 143 21.62 -5.98 -7.61
CA LYS A 143 21.13 -5.22 -8.76
C LYS A 143 20.91 -6.23 -9.87
N GLU A 144 19.66 -6.54 -10.19
CA GLU A 144 19.29 -7.13 -11.47
C GLU A 144 19.58 -6.16 -12.62
#